data_fabafd2928ef70edee0d02d5a76e2c1a
#
_entry.id   fabafd2928ef70edee0d02d5a76e2c1a
#
_cell.length_a   1.000
_cell.length_b   1.000
_cell.length_c   1.000
_cell.angle_alpha   90.00
_cell.angle_beta   90.00
_cell.angle_gamma   90.00
#
_symmetry.space_group_name_H-M   'P 1'
#
loop_
_entity.id
_entity.type
_entity.pdbx_description
1 polymer ?
#
loop_
_entity_poly.entity_id
_entity_poly.type
_entity_poly.pdbx_seq_one_letter_code
_entity_poly.pdbx_strand_id
1 'polypeptide(L)'
;LILAKKFIDFPKYTNISILLNNLSVNVINIMIPILYSSSLLGLYSIMYKVLAAPFAFLGNSINQVFLEEVVRHKNEIGQTYKLTKRILVQLTLLSILIFGGVFFIIEDLFAFVFGEDWRMSGFYAKYLIPFFMFKFIVSPLTSIHTAFEKQKLSFNLQLIMFVLSVVSLLYAHYKLLKFEQYLLLFSLLMSIFYIYRVIIILKI
;
A
#
# COMPACT_ATOMS: atom_id res chain seq x y z
N LEU A 1 24.09 2.91 27.74
CA LEU A 1 24.61 1.83 26.86
C LEU A 1 23.69 0.60 26.84
N ILE A 2 23.13 0.15 27.99
CA ILE A 2 22.24 -1.03 28.06
C ILE A 2 20.92 -0.79 27.30
N LEU A 3 20.29 0.37 27.48
CA LEU A 3 19.07 0.75 26.73
C LEU A 3 19.33 0.87 25.22
N ALA A 4 20.48 1.44 24.83
CA ALA A 4 20.83 1.56 23.42
C ALA A 4 21.01 0.19 22.74
N LYS A 5 21.59 -0.80 23.45
CA LYS A 5 21.69 -2.19 22.94
C LYS A 5 20.33 -2.87 22.84
N LYS A 6 19.43 -2.64 23.81
CA LYS A 6 18.08 -3.24 23.83
C LYS A 6 17.23 -2.75 22.66
N PHE A 7 17.38 -1.48 22.25
CA PHE A 7 16.56 -0.86 21.21
C PHE A 7 17.30 -0.64 19.88
N ILE A 8 18.48 -1.24 19.69
CA ILE A 8 19.28 -1.08 18.45
C ILE A 8 18.55 -1.61 17.20
N ASP A 9 17.71 -2.60 17.38
CA ASP A 9 16.92 -3.18 16.28
C ASP A 9 15.83 -2.23 15.78
N PHE A 10 15.34 -1.33 16.63
CA PHE A 10 14.30 -0.38 16.26
C PHE A 10 14.76 0.57 15.14
N PRO A 11 15.81 1.41 15.30
CA PRO A 11 16.26 2.29 14.22
C PRO A 11 16.79 1.50 13.01
N LYS A 12 17.47 0.37 13.25
CA LYS A 12 18.06 -0.45 12.19
C LYS A 12 16.99 -1.00 11.23
N TYR A 13 15.99 -1.70 11.72
CA TYR A 13 14.97 -2.32 10.87
C TYR A 13 13.90 -1.32 10.42
N THR A 14 13.55 -0.34 11.24
CA THR A 14 12.53 0.66 10.87
C THR A 14 13.01 1.57 9.75
N ASN A 15 14.22 2.12 9.86
CA ASN A 15 14.75 3.01 8.83
C ASN A 15 14.95 2.28 7.49
N ILE A 16 15.46 1.05 7.52
CA ILE A 16 15.62 0.25 6.29
C ILE A 16 14.24 -0.12 5.71
N SER A 17 13.23 -0.41 6.54
CA SER A 17 11.86 -0.65 6.07
C SER A 17 11.27 0.56 5.35
N ILE A 18 11.49 1.76 5.86
CA ILE A 18 11.06 3.02 5.23
C ILE A 18 11.77 3.20 3.89
N LEU A 19 13.08 2.97 3.83
CA LEU A 19 13.84 3.02 2.58
C LEU A 19 13.32 2.01 1.55
N LEU A 20 13.08 0.77 1.94
CA LEU A 20 12.52 -0.25 1.06
C LEU A 20 11.12 0.12 0.56
N ASN A 21 10.29 0.71 1.42
CA ASN A 21 8.98 1.21 0.99
C ASN A 21 9.12 2.30 -0.09
N ASN A 22 9.99 3.27 0.15
CA ASN A 22 10.25 4.34 -0.82
C ASN A 22 10.86 3.80 -2.12
N LEU A 23 11.80 2.85 -2.03
CA LEU A 23 12.39 2.20 -3.19
C LEU A 23 11.34 1.40 -3.99
N SER A 24 10.39 0.73 -3.32
CA SER A 24 9.32 -0.02 -3.99
C SER A 24 8.44 0.87 -4.86
N VAL A 25 8.19 2.10 -4.43
CA VAL A 25 7.43 3.08 -5.22
C VAL A 25 8.30 3.72 -6.30
N ASN A 26 9.51 4.10 -5.95
CA ASN A 26 10.40 4.83 -6.86
C ASN A 26 10.95 3.96 -7.99
N VAL A 27 11.17 2.65 -7.76
CA VAL A 27 11.61 1.75 -8.82
C VAL A 27 10.61 1.69 -9.97
N ILE A 28 9.31 1.74 -9.66
CA ILE A 28 8.26 1.77 -10.67
C ILE A 28 8.34 3.07 -11.48
N ASN A 29 8.49 4.22 -10.80
CA ASN A 29 8.62 5.52 -11.46
C ASN A 29 9.86 5.63 -12.36
N ILE A 30 10.95 4.98 -11.98
CA ILE A 30 12.18 4.95 -12.79
C ILE A 30 12.04 4.00 -13.99
N MET A 31 11.37 2.87 -13.79
CA MET A 31 11.31 1.81 -14.82
C MET A 31 10.22 2.06 -15.86
N ILE A 32 9.13 2.73 -15.54
CA ILE A 32 8.05 3.02 -16.52
C ILE A 32 8.58 3.77 -17.76
N PRO A 33 9.35 4.87 -17.63
CA PRO A 33 9.84 5.58 -18.82
C PRO A 33 10.86 4.75 -19.64
N ILE A 34 11.58 3.83 -18.99
CA ILE A 34 12.55 2.95 -19.65
C ILE A 34 11.86 1.82 -20.40
N LEU A 35 10.84 1.22 -19.80
CA LEU A 35 10.15 0.03 -20.35
C LEU A 35 8.99 0.38 -21.30
N TYR A 36 8.41 1.55 -21.13
CA TYR A 36 7.23 1.99 -21.87
C TYR A 36 7.47 3.36 -22.50
N SER A 37 7.11 4.46 -21.79
CA SER A 37 7.36 5.82 -22.25
C SER A 37 7.29 6.85 -21.11
N SER A 38 7.88 8.04 -21.33
CA SER A 38 7.76 9.16 -20.40
C SER A 38 6.32 9.70 -20.29
N SER A 39 5.54 9.61 -21.37
CA SER A 39 4.12 9.96 -21.36
C SER A 39 3.32 9.07 -20.41
N LEU A 40 3.55 7.76 -20.44
CA LEU A 40 2.91 6.81 -19.52
C LEU A 40 3.36 7.01 -18.06
N LEU A 41 4.58 7.49 -17.80
CA LEU A 41 4.98 7.91 -16.46
C LEU A 41 4.14 9.09 -15.97
N GLY A 42 3.86 10.07 -16.82
CA GLY A 42 2.98 11.19 -16.46
C GLY A 42 1.60 10.72 -16.05
N LEU A 43 0.96 9.89 -16.88
CA LEU A 43 -0.36 9.28 -16.59
C LEU A 43 -0.32 8.45 -15.29
N TYR A 44 0.72 7.63 -15.10
CA TYR A 44 0.91 6.83 -13.89
C TYR A 44 1.04 7.70 -12.64
N SER A 45 1.83 8.76 -12.71
CA SER A 45 2.13 9.60 -11.55
C SER A 45 0.89 10.30 -11.02
N ILE A 46 0.02 10.81 -11.90
CA ILE A 46 -1.19 11.51 -11.48
C ILE A 46 -2.24 10.51 -10.96
N MET A 47 -2.45 9.37 -11.64
CA MET A 47 -3.39 8.36 -11.15
C MET A 47 -2.97 7.78 -9.79
N TYR A 48 -1.66 7.55 -9.57
CA TYR A 48 -1.14 7.08 -8.29
C TYR A 48 -1.41 8.08 -7.17
N LYS A 49 -1.20 9.38 -7.41
CA LYS A 49 -1.46 10.44 -6.42
C LYS A 49 -2.94 10.53 -6.07
N VAL A 50 -3.83 10.47 -7.06
CA VAL A 50 -5.28 10.52 -6.86
C VAL A 50 -5.77 9.32 -6.07
N LEU A 51 -5.35 8.11 -6.45
CA LEU A 51 -5.72 6.88 -5.74
C LEU A 51 -5.13 6.80 -4.32
N ALA A 52 -3.97 7.43 -4.08
CA ALA A 52 -3.36 7.49 -2.76
C ALA A 52 -3.99 8.54 -1.82
N ALA A 53 -4.75 9.50 -2.36
CA ALA A 53 -5.31 10.61 -1.57
C ALA A 53 -6.18 10.15 -0.38
N PRO A 54 -7.10 9.18 -0.50
CA PRO A 54 -7.89 8.72 0.65
C PRO A 54 -7.02 8.21 1.79
N PHE A 55 -5.90 7.52 1.48
CA PHE A 55 -4.95 7.08 2.48
C PHE A 55 -4.19 8.25 3.14
N ALA A 56 -3.80 9.25 2.36
CA ALA A 56 -3.10 10.42 2.89
C ALA A 56 -3.95 11.21 3.90
N PHE A 57 -5.25 11.32 3.64
CA PHE A 57 -6.17 12.04 4.53
C PHE A 57 -6.60 11.23 5.76
N LEU A 58 -6.93 9.96 5.60
CA LEU A 58 -7.54 9.15 6.66
C LEU A 58 -6.56 8.16 7.27
N GLY A 59 -5.67 7.58 6.48
CA GLY A 59 -4.83 6.47 6.89
C GLY A 59 -3.87 6.81 8.03
N ASN A 60 -3.30 8.00 8.03
CA ASN A 60 -2.36 8.43 9.06
C ASN A 60 -3.06 8.65 10.41
N SER A 61 -4.23 9.29 10.40
CA SER A 61 -5.01 9.50 11.63
C SER A 61 -5.50 8.19 12.22
N ILE A 62 -6.00 7.28 11.38
CA ILE A 62 -6.42 5.95 11.81
C ILE A 62 -5.23 5.16 12.37
N ASN A 63 -4.05 5.24 11.73
CA ASN A 63 -2.85 4.56 12.19
C ASN A 63 -2.42 5.03 13.59
N GLN A 64 -2.46 6.33 13.87
CA GLN A 64 -2.11 6.89 15.18
C GLN A 64 -3.07 6.40 16.27
N VAL A 65 -4.38 6.56 16.05
CA VAL A 65 -5.40 6.10 17.00
C VAL A 65 -5.31 4.59 17.22
N PHE A 66 -5.13 3.83 16.15
CA PHE A 66 -4.95 2.37 16.26
C PHE A 66 -3.73 1.99 17.08
N LEU A 67 -2.59 2.67 16.85
CA LEU A 67 -1.36 2.42 17.61
C LEU A 67 -1.58 2.67 19.12
N GLU A 68 -2.19 3.80 19.47
CA GLU A 68 -2.46 4.16 20.87
C GLU A 68 -3.35 3.12 21.56
N GLU A 69 -4.43 2.70 20.91
CA GLU A 69 -5.35 1.70 21.44
C GLU A 69 -4.68 0.31 21.57
N VAL A 70 -3.88 -0.10 20.59
CA VAL A 70 -3.12 -1.36 20.65
C VAL A 70 -2.12 -1.35 21.78
N VAL A 71 -1.39 -0.23 21.98
CA VAL A 71 -0.42 -0.11 23.07
C VAL A 71 -1.13 -0.16 24.44
N ARG A 72 -2.30 0.49 24.56
CA ARG A 72 -3.11 0.46 25.78
C ARG A 72 -3.55 -0.95 26.16
N HIS A 73 -3.90 -1.77 25.18
CA HIS A 73 -4.41 -3.14 25.38
C HIS A 73 -3.35 -4.22 25.09
N LYS A 74 -2.05 -3.86 25.01
CA LYS A 74 -0.96 -4.76 24.62
C LYS A 74 -0.91 -6.05 25.46
N ASN A 75 -1.25 -5.97 26.74
CA ASN A 75 -1.24 -7.11 27.65
C ASN A 75 -2.53 -7.96 27.61
N GLU A 76 -3.52 -7.52 26.85
CA GLU A 76 -4.83 -8.15 26.74
C GLU A 76 -5.06 -8.60 25.28
N ILE A 77 -4.43 -9.72 24.91
CA ILE A 77 -4.41 -10.25 23.52
C ILE A 77 -5.83 -10.35 22.94
N GLY A 78 -6.81 -10.80 23.74
CA GLY A 78 -8.19 -10.91 23.28
C GLY A 78 -8.85 -9.56 22.93
N GLN A 79 -8.51 -8.49 23.63
CA GLN A 79 -9.02 -7.14 23.34
C GLN A 79 -8.31 -6.56 22.10
N THR A 80 -6.99 -6.73 21.99
CA THR A 80 -6.23 -6.32 20.80
C THR A 80 -6.76 -6.99 19.53
N TYR A 81 -7.06 -8.29 19.58
CA TYR A 81 -7.65 -9.01 18.44
C TYR A 81 -9.03 -8.46 18.06
N LYS A 82 -9.93 -8.24 19.04
CA LYS A 82 -11.26 -7.68 18.80
C LYS A 82 -11.20 -6.28 18.19
N LEU A 83 -10.30 -5.43 18.72
CA LEU A 83 -10.05 -4.09 18.20
C LEU A 83 -9.57 -4.14 16.75
N THR A 84 -8.54 -4.94 16.48
CA THR A 84 -7.97 -5.09 15.14
C THR A 84 -9.01 -5.57 14.13
N LYS A 85 -9.81 -6.57 14.50
CA LYS A 85 -10.90 -7.09 13.66
C LYS A 85 -11.97 -6.04 13.40
N ARG A 86 -12.37 -5.27 14.42
CA ARG A 86 -13.37 -4.19 14.29
C ARG A 86 -12.90 -3.12 13.29
N ILE A 87 -11.66 -2.64 13.45
CA ILE A 87 -11.11 -1.61 12.57
C ILE A 87 -10.92 -2.15 11.16
N LEU A 88 -10.48 -3.41 11.01
CA LEU A 88 -10.34 -4.06 9.71
C LEU A 88 -11.69 -4.10 8.96
N VAL A 89 -12.79 -4.45 9.64
CA VAL A 89 -14.13 -4.45 9.04
C VAL A 89 -14.55 -3.03 8.63
N GLN A 90 -14.35 -2.04 9.52
CA GLN A 90 -14.68 -0.64 9.22
C GLN A 90 -13.90 -0.11 8.01
N LEU A 91 -12.58 -0.38 7.96
CA LEU A 91 -11.75 0.00 6.82
C LEU A 91 -12.14 -0.72 5.53
N THR A 92 -12.57 -1.99 5.62
CA THR A 92 -13.05 -2.73 4.46
C THR A 92 -14.32 -2.10 3.90
N LEU A 93 -15.31 -1.80 4.75
CA LEU A 93 -16.55 -1.14 4.32
C LEU A 93 -16.27 0.23 3.72
N LEU A 94 -15.42 1.03 4.36
CA LEU A 94 -15.03 2.34 3.87
C LEU A 94 -14.26 2.25 2.54
N SER A 95 -13.37 1.28 2.41
CA SER A 95 -12.62 1.03 1.17
C SER A 95 -13.54 0.66 0.01
N ILE A 96 -14.52 -0.22 0.25
CA ILE A 96 -15.51 -0.59 -0.78
C ILE A 96 -16.33 0.64 -1.18
N LEU A 97 -16.77 1.45 -0.22
CA LEU A 97 -17.53 2.67 -0.52
C LEU A 97 -16.72 3.66 -1.36
N ILE A 98 -15.49 3.97 -0.95
CA ILE A 98 -14.64 4.96 -1.64
C ILE A 98 -14.22 4.43 -3.01
N PHE A 99 -13.52 3.32 -3.05
CA PHE A 99 -12.91 2.81 -4.28
C PHE A 99 -13.93 2.14 -5.21
N GLY A 100 -14.97 1.51 -4.65
CA GLY A 100 -16.10 1.00 -5.42
C GLY A 100 -16.88 2.12 -6.09
N GLY A 101 -17.18 3.22 -5.39
CA GLY A 101 -17.81 4.39 -5.98
C GLY A 101 -16.94 5.05 -7.04
N VAL A 102 -15.66 5.28 -6.72
CA VAL A 102 -14.69 5.89 -7.63
C VAL A 102 -14.50 5.07 -8.91
N PHE A 103 -14.54 3.73 -8.83
CA PHE A 103 -14.35 2.85 -9.99
C PHE A 103 -15.26 3.20 -11.19
N PHE A 104 -16.50 3.56 -10.92
CA PHE A 104 -17.47 3.85 -11.97
C PHE A 104 -17.29 5.23 -12.61
N ILE A 105 -16.77 6.20 -11.87
CA ILE A 105 -16.69 7.60 -12.32
C ILE A 105 -15.26 8.09 -12.59
N ILE A 106 -14.23 7.27 -12.35
CA ILE A 106 -12.83 7.72 -12.30
C ILE A 106 -12.34 8.29 -13.63
N GLU A 107 -12.77 7.76 -14.77
CA GLU A 107 -12.40 8.31 -16.09
C GLU A 107 -12.97 9.71 -16.28
N ASP A 108 -14.25 9.87 -16.01
CA ASP A 108 -14.93 11.19 -16.12
C ASP A 108 -14.43 12.16 -15.06
N LEU A 109 -14.10 11.67 -13.87
CA LEU A 109 -13.49 12.48 -12.82
C LEU A 109 -12.12 13.04 -13.26
N PHE A 110 -11.28 12.22 -13.90
CA PHE A 110 -9.99 12.67 -14.43
C PHE A 110 -10.18 13.69 -15.56
N ALA A 111 -11.09 13.44 -16.49
CA ALA A 111 -11.39 14.36 -17.56
C ALA A 111 -11.95 15.71 -17.02
N PHE A 112 -12.81 15.65 -16.01
CA PHE A 112 -13.40 16.84 -15.41
C PHE A 112 -12.39 17.68 -14.61
N VAL A 113 -11.54 17.02 -13.79
CA VAL A 113 -10.62 17.73 -12.88
C VAL A 113 -9.35 18.20 -13.58
N PHE A 114 -8.80 17.39 -14.50
CA PHE A 114 -7.49 17.61 -15.12
C PHE A 114 -7.57 17.94 -16.61
N GLY A 115 -8.73 17.79 -17.22
CA GLY A 115 -8.95 17.97 -18.65
C GLY A 115 -9.00 16.64 -19.39
N GLU A 116 -9.55 16.69 -20.63
CA GLU A 116 -9.85 15.49 -21.43
C GLU A 116 -8.59 14.66 -21.75
N ASP A 117 -7.44 15.27 -21.91
CA ASP A 117 -6.16 14.61 -22.16
C ASP A 117 -5.77 13.62 -21.04
N TRP A 118 -6.33 13.79 -19.82
CA TRP A 118 -6.07 12.94 -18.67
C TRP A 118 -7.09 11.83 -18.47
N ARG A 119 -8.11 11.72 -19.31
CA ARG A 119 -9.10 10.62 -19.26
C ARG A 119 -8.43 9.26 -19.26
N MET A 120 -7.33 9.10 -20.02
CA MET A 120 -6.53 7.88 -20.05
C MET A 120 -5.88 7.53 -18.71
N SER A 121 -5.56 8.51 -17.87
CA SER A 121 -5.11 8.24 -16.51
C SER A 121 -6.22 7.59 -15.67
N GLY A 122 -7.46 8.05 -15.83
CA GLY A 122 -8.64 7.45 -15.21
C GLY A 122 -8.87 6.00 -15.68
N PHE A 123 -8.73 5.75 -16.99
CA PHE A 123 -8.81 4.39 -17.54
C PHE A 123 -7.77 3.46 -16.92
N TYR A 124 -6.51 3.87 -16.87
CA TYR A 124 -5.44 3.08 -16.24
C TYR A 124 -5.61 2.94 -14.73
N ALA A 125 -6.16 3.94 -14.06
CA ALA A 125 -6.41 3.91 -12.62
C ALA A 125 -7.33 2.76 -12.20
N LYS A 126 -8.30 2.36 -13.03
CA LYS A 126 -9.19 1.22 -12.78
C LYS A 126 -8.42 -0.07 -12.49
N TYR A 127 -7.32 -0.31 -13.19
CA TYR A 127 -6.48 -1.49 -12.97
C TYR A 127 -5.76 -1.49 -11.62
N LEU A 128 -5.51 -0.31 -11.03
CA LEU A 128 -4.84 -0.18 -9.74
C LEU A 128 -5.82 -0.10 -8.54
N ILE A 129 -7.11 0.10 -8.78
CA ILE A 129 -8.11 0.20 -7.70
C ILE A 129 -8.04 -1.00 -6.74
N PRO A 130 -7.98 -2.29 -7.18
CA PRO A 130 -7.89 -3.40 -6.23
C PRO A 130 -6.68 -3.30 -5.29
N PHE A 131 -5.51 -2.95 -5.81
CA PHE A 131 -4.32 -2.72 -5.00
C PHE A 131 -4.53 -1.62 -3.95
N PHE A 132 -5.08 -0.47 -4.35
CA PHE A 132 -5.31 0.65 -3.44
C PHE A 132 -6.38 0.35 -2.40
N MET A 133 -7.41 -0.44 -2.73
CA MET A 133 -8.40 -0.94 -1.78
C MET A 133 -7.72 -1.72 -0.64
N PHE A 134 -6.94 -2.75 -0.97
CA PHE A 134 -6.25 -3.55 0.04
C PHE A 134 -5.17 -2.76 0.79
N LYS A 135 -4.46 -1.89 0.10
CA LYS A 135 -3.49 -0.99 0.72
C LYS A 135 -4.16 -0.08 1.76
N PHE A 136 -5.30 0.51 1.43
CA PHE A 136 -6.06 1.36 2.35
C PHE A 136 -6.51 0.62 3.60
N ILE A 137 -6.99 -0.62 3.45
CA ILE A 137 -7.44 -1.47 4.56
C ILE A 137 -6.27 -1.82 5.49
N VAL A 138 -5.12 -2.20 4.93
CA VAL A 138 -4.05 -2.86 5.69
C VAL A 138 -3.03 -1.88 6.24
N SER A 139 -2.69 -0.83 5.48
CA SER A 139 -1.60 0.07 5.86
C SER A 139 -1.76 0.73 7.22
N PRO A 140 -2.95 1.21 7.64
CA PRO A 140 -3.14 1.79 8.97
C PRO A 140 -2.92 0.79 10.11
N LEU A 141 -3.17 -0.50 9.86
CA LEU A 141 -3.03 -1.57 10.87
C LEU A 141 -1.59 -2.04 11.06
N THR A 142 -0.65 -1.62 10.21
CA THR A 142 0.74 -2.09 10.27
C THR A 142 1.50 -1.60 11.49
N SER A 143 1.03 -0.56 12.18
CA SER A 143 1.59 -0.08 13.44
C SER A 143 1.53 -1.13 14.57
N ILE A 144 0.71 -2.18 14.44
CA ILE A 144 0.72 -3.31 15.37
C ILE A 144 2.11 -3.98 15.45
N HIS A 145 2.87 -4.02 14.35
CA HIS A 145 4.24 -4.54 14.37
C HIS A 145 5.16 -3.71 15.27
N THR A 146 4.94 -2.39 15.31
CA THR A 146 5.68 -1.47 16.19
C THR A 146 5.27 -1.67 17.64
N ALA A 147 3.95 -1.74 17.92
CA ALA A 147 3.42 -1.96 19.26
C ALA A 147 3.94 -3.25 19.91
N PHE A 148 4.06 -4.33 19.12
CA PHE A 148 4.55 -5.64 19.58
C PHE A 148 6.04 -5.88 19.32
N GLU A 149 6.82 -4.82 19.03
CA GLU A 149 8.27 -4.90 18.82
C GLU A 149 8.70 -5.90 17.72
N LYS A 150 7.84 -6.07 16.68
CA LYS A 150 8.08 -6.99 15.56
C LYS A 150 8.67 -6.27 14.33
N GLN A 151 9.66 -5.39 14.53
CA GLN A 151 10.28 -4.59 13.46
C GLN A 151 10.94 -5.46 12.38
N LYS A 152 11.55 -6.59 12.77
CA LYS A 152 12.14 -7.55 11.83
C LYS A 152 11.09 -8.16 10.91
N LEU A 153 9.89 -8.45 11.43
CA LEU A 153 8.77 -8.91 10.61
C LEU A 153 8.32 -7.83 9.63
N SER A 154 8.19 -6.58 10.10
CA SER A 154 7.86 -5.44 9.24
C SER A 154 8.87 -5.27 8.11
N PHE A 155 10.17 -5.36 8.43
CA PHE A 155 11.25 -5.32 7.45
C PHE A 155 11.13 -6.42 6.40
N ASN A 156 10.93 -7.68 6.82
CA ASN A 156 10.79 -8.82 5.89
C ASN A 156 9.59 -8.64 4.96
N LEU A 157 8.46 -8.17 5.49
CA LEU A 157 7.26 -7.89 4.68
C LEU A 157 7.53 -6.76 3.67
N GLN A 158 8.27 -5.73 4.05
CA GLN A 158 8.63 -4.66 3.15
C GLN A 158 9.62 -5.10 2.06
N LEU A 159 10.57 -5.99 2.41
CA LEU A 159 11.48 -6.59 1.45
C LEU A 159 10.71 -7.45 0.42
N ILE A 160 9.76 -8.25 0.86
CA ILE A 160 8.90 -9.03 -0.05
C ILE A 160 8.14 -8.10 -1.01
N MET A 161 7.57 -7.01 -0.50
CA MET A 161 6.86 -6.03 -1.33
C MET A 161 7.78 -5.43 -2.39
N PHE A 162 9.01 -5.07 -2.02
CA PHE A 162 10.02 -4.55 -2.94
C PHE A 162 10.37 -5.58 -4.03
N VAL A 163 10.66 -6.81 -3.63
CA VAL A 163 10.97 -7.91 -4.56
C VAL A 163 9.82 -8.16 -5.53
N LEU A 164 8.58 -8.21 -5.05
CA LEU A 164 7.40 -8.38 -5.89
C LEU A 164 7.24 -7.22 -6.90
N SER A 165 7.53 -5.98 -6.48
CA SER A 165 7.51 -4.82 -7.38
C SER A 165 8.53 -4.96 -8.50
N VAL A 166 9.77 -5.35 -8.18
CA VAL A 166 10.84 -5.54 -9.17
C VAL A 166 10.53 -6.73 -10.09
N VAL A 167 10.12 -7.87 -9.51
CA VAL A 167 9.80 -9.08 -10.29
C VAL A 167 8.65 -8.83 -11.26
N SER A 168 7.61 -8.08 -10.84
CA SER A 168 6.49 -7.75 -11.74
C SER A 168 6.94 -6.91 -12.94
N LEU A 169 7.87 -5.97 -12.74
CA LEU A 169 8.44 -5.16 -13.82
C LEU A 169 9.30 -5.99 -14.77
N LEU A 170 10.20 -6.82 -14.23
CA LEU A 170 11.05 -7.69 -15.03
C LEU A 170 10.22 -8.71 -15.84
N TYR A 171 9.19 -9.27 -15.24
CA TYR A 171 8.27 -10.18 -15.93
C TYR A 171 7.50 -9.47 -17.05
N ALA A 172 7.01 -8.25 -16.78
CA ALA A 172 6.31 -7.45 -17.79
C ALA A 172 7.22 -7.13 -18.98
N HIS A 173 8.49 -6.79 -18.71
CA HIS A 173 9.50 -6.57 -19.75
C HIS A 173 9.79 -7.85 -20.55
N TYR A 174 10.05 -8.97 -19.87
CA TYR A 174 10.31 -10.25 -20.51
C TYR A 174 9.19 -10.73 -21.42
N LYS A 175 7.93 -10.53 -20.99
CA LYS A 175 6.71 -10.94 -21.73
C LYS A 175 6.21 -9.86 -22.68
N LEU A 176 6.88 -8.71 -22.79
CA LEU A 176 6.46 -7.56 -23.60
C LEU A 176 5.01 -7.17 -23.35
N LEU A 177 4.59 -7.16 -22.07
CA LEU A 177 3.23 -6.84 -21.68
C LEU A 177 2.92 -5.37 -22.03
N LYS A 178 1.70 -5.12 -22.50
CA LYS A 178 1.17 -3.76 -22.60
C LYS A 178 1.05 -3.12 -21.22
N PHE A 179 1.01 -1.80 -21.15
CA PHE A 179 1.00 -1.08 -19.89
C PHE A 179 -0.19 -1.44 -18.98
N GLU A 180 -1.41 -1.56 -19.56
CA GLU A 180 -2.60 -2.01 -18.82
C GLU A 180 -2.45 -3.43 -18.24
N GLN A 181 -1.82 -4.34 -18.99
CA GLN A 181 -1.56 -5.72 -18.55
C GLN A 181 -0.55 -5.74 -17.39
N TYR A 182 0.49 -4.89 -17.45
CA TYR A 182 1.42 -4.70 -16.34
C TYR A 182 0.71 -4.17 -15.09
N LEU A 183 -0.13 -3.13 -15.23
CA LEU A 183 -0.87 -2.56 -14.10
C LEU A 183 -1.79 -3.59 -13.44
N LEU A 184 -2.48 -4.40 -14.25
CA LEU A 184 -3.33 -5.48 -13.75
C LEU A 184 -2.52 -6.53 -13.00
N LEU A 185 -1.41 -7.01 -13.59
CA LEU A 185 -0.50 -7.97 -12.96
C LEU A 185 0.02 -7.45 -11.62
N PHE A 186 0.55 -6.23 -11.61
CA PHE A 186 1.05 -5.58 -10.40
C PHE A 186 -0.04 -5.46 -9.32
N SER A 187 -1.22 -5.00 -9.72
CA SER A 187 -2.36 -4.83 -8.82
C SER A 187 -2.79 -6.15 -8.19
N LEU A 188 -2.88 -7.22 -8.96
CA LEU A 188 -3.24 -8.55 -8.46
C LEU A 188 -2.19 -9.10 -7.50
N LEU A 189 -0.90 -9.06 -7.88
CA LEU A 189 0.20 -9.51 -7.02
C LEU A 189 0.22 -8.78 -5.69
N MET A 190 0.08 -7.45 -5.73
CA MET A 190 0.06 -6.63 -4.52
C MET A 190 -1.19 -6.85 -3.68
N SER A 191 -2.36 -7.06 -4.30
CA SER A 191 -3.60 -7.39 -3.59
C SER A 191 -3.47 -8.69 -2.81
N ILE A 192 -2.94 -9.74 -3.44
CA ILE A 192 -2.66 -11.03 -2.78
C ILE A 192 -1.68 -10.86 -1.62
N PHE A 193 -0.63 -10.07 -1.82
CA PHE A 193 0.33 -9.77 -0.76
C PHE A 193 -0.31 -9.02 0.42
N TYR A 194 -1.18 -8.05 0.17
CA TYR A 194 -1.89 -7.35 1.25
C TYR A 194 -2.88 -8.26 1.98
N ILE A 195 -3.56 -9.19 1.29
CA ILE A 195 -4.39 -10.22 1.94
C ILE A 195 -3.53 -11.09 2.86
N TYR A 196 -2.34 -11.51 2.41
CA TYR A 196 -1.39 -12.23 3.27
C TYR A 196 -1.00 -11.41 4.52
N ARG A 197 -0.78 -10.10 4.38
CA ARG A 197 -0.51 -9.22 5.52
C ARG A 197 -1.66 -9.15 6.52
N VAL A 198 -2.93 -9.19 6.07
CA VAL A 198 -4.09 -9.27 6.99
C VAL A 198 -4.00 -10.50 7.87
N ILE A 199 -3.67 -11.66 7.27
CA ILE A 199 -3.54 -12.92 8.03
C ILE A 199 -2.44 -12.82 9.09
N ILE A 200 -1.31 -12.18 8.76
CA ILE A 200 -0.22 -11.96 9.73
C ILE A 200 -0.66 -11.03 10.86
N ILE A 201 -1.32 -9.92 10.54
CA ILE A 201 -1.79 -8.93 11.53
C ILE A 201 -2.77 -9.58 12.51
N LEU A 202 -3.67 -10.44 12.03
CA LEU A 202 -4.65 -11.12 12.89
C LEU A 202 -4.04 -12.25 13.75
N LYS A 203 -2.81 -12.68 13.48
CA LYS A 203 -2.08 -13.68 14.27
C LYS A 203 -1.14 -13.07 15.33
N ILE A 204 -1.04 -11.75 15.39
CA ILE A 204 -0.24 -11.03 16.39
C ILE A 204 -1.02 -10.84 17.67
#